data_898f9a7c67c5d1100660a6c646930b99
#
_entry.id   898f9a7c67c5d1100660a6c646930b99
#
_cell.length_a   1.000
_cell.length_b   1.000
_cell.length_c   1.000
_cell.angle_alpha   90.00
_cell.angle_beta   90.00
_cell.angle_gamma   90.00
#
_symmetry.space_group_name_H-M   'P 1'
#
loop_
_entity.id
_entity.type
_entity.pdbx_description
1 polymer ?
#
loop_
_entity_poly.entity_id
_entity_poly.type
_entity_poly.pdbx_seq_one_letter_code
_entity_poly.pdbx_strand_id
1 'polypeptide(L)'
;DLSPAHQTLEAFEEAIDRSDPSITPAMRYFYAANQLGVPYCNFTPSLTHVPALADHAKRTKTPFAGMDGKTGQTLLKTALASMFRVRQLHIEGWYSTNFLGNNDGLVLDAPGSNKTKVLSKSGALDSIVGYHVENHQVHIHYYKPRGDAKEAWDNIDLVGFAGIPMQMKINFLCQDSALAAPIVIDLVRLLDVAKRAGESGIQRQLSLFFKSPHHGPGETPIHDLFKQEQLLLDWARDTSTRARANGHKPAHAFGVNGSHAVETER
;
A
#
# COMPACT_ATOMS: atom_id res chain seq x y z
N ASP A 1 -2.46 12.99 -14.30
CA ASP A 1 -1.32 13.90 -14.37
C ASP A 1 -1.59 15.14 -13.50
N LEU A 2 -0.50 15.78 -13.00
CA LEU A 2 -0.61 17.04 -12.26
C LEU A 2 -1.06 18.17 -13.21
N SER A 3 -1.97 19.02 -12.74
CA SER A 3 -2.42 20.24 -13.42
C SER A 3 -1.99 21.49 -12.64
N PRO A 4 -2.09 22.69 -13.23
CA PRO A 4 -1.84 23.95 -12.50
C PRO A 4 -2.70 24.10 -11.24
N ALA A 5 -3.93 23.61 -11.26
CA ALA A 5 -4.84 23.61 -10.09
C ALA A 5 -4.33 22.80 -8.89
N HIS A 6 -3.33 21.94 -9.08
CA HIS A 6 -2.78 21.09 -8.03
C HIS A 6 -1.56 21.69 -7.32
N GLN A 7 -1.07 22.88 -7.74
CA GLN A 7 0.21 23.42 -7.29
C GLN A 7 0.10 24.21 -5.98
N THR A 8 -0.93 25.06 -5.84
CA THR A 8 -1.15 25.87 -4.64
C THR A 8 -2.56 25.64 -4.08
N LEU A 9 -2.75 25.95 -2.81
CA LEU A 9 -4.07 25.80 -2.18
C LEU A 9 -5.10 26.73 -2.81
N GLU A 10 -4.71 27.96 -3.11
CA GLU A 10 -5.57 28.97 -3.71
C GLU A 10 -6.07 28.49 -5.08
N ALA A 11 -5.17 28.01 -5.95
CA ALA A 11 -5.53 27.46 -7.26
C ALA A 11 -6.42 26.21 -7.14
N PHE A 12 -6.20 25.41 -6.10
CA PHE A 12 -7.00 24.22 -5.83
C PHE A 12 -8.43 24.59 -5.39
N GLU A 13 -8.59 25.56 -4.51
CA GLU A 13 -9.88 26.08 -4.02
C GLU A 13 -10.67 26.73 -5.15
N GLU A 14 -10.05 27.57 -5.97
CA GLU A 14 -10.68 28.15 -7.16
C GLU A 14 -11.14 27.07 -8.16
N ALA A 15 -10.37 25.98 -8.29
CA ALA A 15 -10.75 24.87 -9.16
C ALA A 15 -11.93 24.06 -8.58
N ILE A 16 -12.04 23.93 -7.25
CA ILE A 16 -13.22 23.36 -6.58
C ILE A 16 -14.46 24.19 -6.92
N ASP A 17 -14.39 25.52 -6.76
CA ASP A 17 -15.52 26.43 -6.96
C ASP A 17 -16.04 26.40 -8.41
N ARG A 18 -15.12 26.25 -9.36
CA ARG A 18 -15.46 26.11 -10.79
C ARG A 18 -15.87 24.69 -11.20
N SER A 19 -15.87 23.74 -10.27
CA SER A 19 -16.10 22.31 -10.56
C SER A 19 -15.15 21.76 -11.63
N ASP A 20 -13.89 22.17 -11.58
CA ASP A 20 -12.87 21.75 -12.52
C ASP A 20 -12.70 20.23 -12.51
N PRO A 21 -12.74 19.55 -13.66
CA PRO A 21 -12.65 18.09 -13.74
C PRO A 21 -11.30 17.53 -13.32
N SER A 22 -10.25 18.34 -13.21
CA SER A 22 -8.96 17.91 -12.66
C SER A 22 -9.02 17.62 -11.16
N ILE A 23 -10.02 18.17 -10.45
CA ILE A 23 -10.22 17.93 -9.02
C ILE A 23 -11.09 16.69 -8.81
N THR A 24 -10.45 15.58 -8.52
CA THR A 24 -11.14 14.29 -8.34
C THR A 24 -11.93 14.24 -7.02
N PRO A 25 -12.95 13.37 -6.89
CA PRO A 25 -13.64 13.16 -5.62
C PRO A 25 -12.70 12.81 -4.46
N ALA A 26 -11.68 11.98 -4.70
CA ALA A 26 -10.69 11.60 -3.68
C ALA A 26 -9.90 12.82 -3.16
N MET A 27 -9.54 13.76 -4.04
CA MET A 27 -8.89 15.02 -3.65
C MET A 27 -9.81 15.90 -2.80
N ARG A 28 -11.11 15.96 -3.12
CA ARG A 28 -12.09 16.71 -2.34
C ARG A 28 -12.24 16.15 -0.92
N TYR A 29 -12.26 14.83 -0.77
CA TYR A 29 -12.27 14.19 0.55
C TYR A 29 -11.00 14.49 1.33
N PHE A 30 -9.83 14.45 0.70
CA PHE A 30 -8.59 14.81 1.37
C PHE A 30 -8.54 16.28 1.77
N TYR A 31 -9.02 17.19 0.92
CA TYR A 31 -9.16 18.61 1.25
C TYR A 31 -10.08 18.81 2.47
N ALA A 32 -11.26 18.20 2.47
CA ALA A 32 -12.20 18.30 3.60
C ALA A 32 -11.59 17.74 4.89
N ALA A 33 -10.87 16.62 4.83
CA ALA A 33 -10.18 16.07 5.98
C ALA A 33 -9.12 17.04 6.53
N ASN A 34 -8.35 17.68 5.66
CA ASN A 34 -7.37 18.70 6.06
C ASN A 34 -8.03 19.90 6.73
N GLN A 35 -9.15 20.41 6.20
CA GLN A 35 -9.89 21.53 6.78
C GLN A 35 -10.42 21.21 8.19
N LEU A 36 -10.82 19.97 8.40
CA LEU A 36 -11.33 19.49 9.69
C LEU A 36 -10.22 19.01 10.65
N GLY A 37 -8.98 18.99 10.19
CA GLY A 37 -7.86 18.41 10.94
C GLY A 37 -8.01 16.91 11.21
N VAL A 38 -8.75 16.18 10.36
CA VAL A 38 -8.96 14.73 10.46
C VAL A 38 -7.88 13.99 9.66
N PRO A 39 -7.19 12.99 10.25
CA PRO A 39 -6.24 12.17 9.51
C PRO A 39 -6.86 11.53 8.27
N TYR A 40 -6.08 11.41 7.20
CA TYR A 40 -6.56 10.89 5.92
C TYR A 40 -5.77 9.69 5.42
N CYS A 41 -6.47 8.67 4.95
CA CYS A 41 -5.88 7.50 4.33
C CYS A 41 -6.43 7.31 2.91
N ASN A 42 -5.55 7.32 1.90
CA ASN A 42 -5.93 6.96 0.55
C ASN A 42 -5.66 5.47 0.30
N PHE A 43 -6.69 4.66 0.45
CA PHE A 43 -6.60 3.21 0.18
C PHE A 43 -6.81 2.87 -1.31
N THR A 44 -7.17 3.85 -2.14
CA THR A 44 -7.41 3.70 -3.58
C THR A 44 -6.16 4.06 -4.40
N PRO A 45 -6.07 3.69 -5.68
CA PRO A 45 -5.00 4.14 -6.58
C PRO A 45 -5.19 5.58 -7.08
N SER A 46 -6.22 6.31 -6.62
CA SER A 46 -6.52 7.67 -7.07
C SER A 46 -5.46 8.66 -6.61
N LEU A 47 -5.04 9.56 -7.48
CA LEU A 47 -4.09 10.62 -7.13
C LEU A 47 -4.73 11.59 -6.12
N THR A 48 -4.14 11.68 -4.93
CA THR A 48 -4.53 12.64 -3.89
C THR A 48 -3.32 13.41 -3.33
N HIS A 49 -2.13 12.83 -3.45
CA HIS A 49 -0.88 13.45 -2.99
C HIS A 49 -0.39 14.46 -4.03
N VAL A 50 -1.05 15.63 -4.04
CA VAL A 50 -0.68 16.79 -4.87
C VAL A 50 -0.07 17.88 -4.00
N PRO A 51 0.81 18.78 -4.53
CA PRO A 51 1.52 19.79 -3.74
C PRO A 51 0.59 20.62 -2.86
N ALA A 52 -0.50 21.15 -3.42
CA ALA A 52 -1.50 21.94 -2.69
C ALA A 52 -2.02 21.25 -1.42
N LEU A 53 -2.43 19.98 -1.53
CA LEU A 53 -3.00 19.23 -0.41
C LEU A 53 -1.95 18.73 0.57
N ALA A 54 -0.76 18.36 0.10
CA ALA A 54 0.34 17.94 0.96
C ALA A 54 0.82 19.09 1.85
N ASP A 55 0.95 20.30 1.30
CA ASP A 55 1.35 21.48 2.06
C ASP A 55 0.23 21.95 2.99
N HIS A 56 -1.03 21.83 2.55
CA HIS A 56 -2.18 22.10 3.42
C HIS A 56 -2.20 21.16 4.62
N ALA A 57 -1.99 19.86 4.43
CA ALA A 57 -1.91 18.87 5.51
C ALA A 57 -0.81 19.19 6.54
N LYS A 58 0.34 19.69 6.09
CA LYS A 58 1.41 20.15 7.00
C LYS A 58 0.96 21.35 7.83
N ARG A 59 0.33 22.35 7.19
CA ARG A 59 -0.17 23.58 7.87
C ARG A 59 -1.27 23.28 8.91
N THR A 60 -2.20 22.38 8.58
CA THR A 60 -3.29 21.94 9.47
C THR A 60 -2.87 20.88 10.47
N LYS A 61 -1.60 20.46 10.45
CA LYS A 61 -1.07 19.37 11.27
C LYS A 61 -1.90 18.07 11.11
N THR A 62 -2.22 17.74 9.87
CA THR A 62 -3.01 16.55 9.51
C THR A 62 -2.07 15.46 9.00
N PRO A 63 -1.93 14.32 9.69
CA PRO A 63 -1.19 13.18 9.17
C PRO A 63 -2.00 12.49 8.06
N PHE A 64 -1.30 12.01 7.03
CA PHE A 64 -1.94 11.25 5.97
C PHE A 64 -1.04 10.13 5.43
N ALA A 65 -1.67 9.10 4.88
CA ALA A 65 -0.99 7.95 4.28
C ALA A 65 -1.68 7.52 2.98
N GLY A 66 -0.98 6.81 2.15
CA GLY A 66 -1.44 6.24 0.88
C GLY A 66 -0.25 5.84 0.02
N MET A 67 -0.49 5.34 -1.19
CA MET A 67 -1.79 5.06 -1.78
C MET A 67 -1.84 3.62 -2.29
N ASP A 68 -3.05 3.16 -2.64
CA ASP A 68 -3.33 1.82 -3.16
C ASP A 68 -3.00 0.71 -2.15
N GLY A 69 -4.00 0.26 -1.40
CA GLY A 69 -3.87 -0.74 -0.34
C GLY A 69 -3.24 -2.06 -0.83
N LYS A 70 -2.30 -2.58 -0.05
CA LYS A 70 -1.54 -3.78 -0.36
C LYS A 70 -2.14 -4.98 0.38
N THR A 71 -3.09 -5.67 -0.23
CA THR A 71 -3.85 -6.77 0.38
C THR A 71 -3.20 -8.14 0.19
N GLY A 72 -3.28 -8.70 -1.02
CA GLY A 72 -2.97 -10.10 -1.30
C GLY A 72 -1.76 -10.31 -2.19
N GLN A 73 -1.94 -10.33 -3.53
CA GLN A 73 -0.88 -10.69 -4.47
C GLN A 73 0.34 -9.76 -4.39
N THR A 74 0.15 -8.45 -4.24
CA THR A 74 1.29 -7.53 -4.14
C THR A 74 2.04 -7.72 -2.82
N LEU A 75 1.34 -8.04 -1.72
CA LEU A 75 2.00 -8.42 -0.46
C LEU A 75 2.87 -9.66 -0.67
N LEU A 76 2.32 -10.71 -1.27
CA LEU A 76 3.06 -11.94 -1.59
C LEU A 76 4.29 -11.63 -2.45
N LYS A 77 4.11 -10.83 -3.52
CA LYS A 77 5.22 -10.43 -4.41
C LYS A 77 6.32 -9.68 -3.66
N THR A 78 5.99 -8.71 -2.81
CA THR A 78 6.98 -7.95 -2.04
C THR A 78 7.67 -8.81 -0.99
N ALA A 79 6.96 -9.74 -0.34
CA ALA A 79 7.53 -10.67 0.63
C ALA A 79 8.55 -11.61 -0.03
N LEU A 80 8.18 -12.23 -1.15
CA LEU A 80 9.05 -13.14 -1.87
C LEU A 80 10.26 -12.43 -2.49
N ALA A 81 10.06 -11.26 -3.11
CA ALA A 81 11.17 -10.49 -3.67
C ALA A 81 12.18 -10.09 -2.59
N SER A 82 11.71 -9.65 -1.41
CA SER A 82 12.57 -9.35 -0.27
C SER A 82 13.32 -10.59 0.22
N MET A 83 12.67 -11.75 0.27
CA MET A 83 13.29 -13.03 0.62
C MET A 83 14.36 -13.43 -0.42
N PHE A 84 14.05 -13.35 -1.73
CA PHE A 84 14.99 -13.69 -2.79
C PHE A 84 16.23 -12.79 -2.74
N ARG A 85 16.05 -11.48 -2.54
CA ARG A 85 17.15 -10.54 -2.35
C ARG A 85 18.06 -10.93 -1.18
N VAL A 86 17.48 -11.21 0.00
CA VAL A 86 18.24 -11.59 1.19
C VAL A 86 18.99 -12.90 0.99
N ARG A 87 18.42 -13.82 0.22
CA ARG A 87 19.04 -15.12 -0.10
C ARG A 87 19.92 -15.09 -1.34
N GLN A 88 20.08 -13.93 -1.99
CA GLN A 88 20.84 -13.75 -3.23
C GLN A 88 20.39 -14.70 -4.36
N LEU A 89 19.08 -14.92 -4.46
CA LEU A 89 18.45 -15.64 -5.56
C LEU A 89 18.10 -14.64 -6.65
N HIS A 90 18.63 -14.86 -7.85
CA HIS A 90 18.35 -14.00 -9.00
C HIS A 90 17.01 -14.36 -9.62
N ILE A 91 16.17 -13.37 -9.90
CA ILE A 91 14.89 -13.55 -10.60
C ILE A 91 15.16 -13.35 -12.09
N GLU A 92 15.04 -14.40 -12.88
CA GLU A 92 15.10 -14.33 -14.35
C GLU A 92 13.76 -13.93 -14.96
N GLY A 93 12.67 -14.37 -14.34
CA GLY A 93 11.33 -14.06 -14.80
C GLY A 93 10.28 -14.22 -13.73
N TRP A 94 9.20 -13.43 -13.86
CA TRP A 94 8.02 -13.53 -13.01
C TRP A 94 6.75 -13.31 -13.83
N TYR A 95 6.06 -14.40 -14.13
CA TYR A 95 4.81 -14.39 -14.86
C TYR A 95 3.63 -14.51 -13.88
N SER A 96 2.75 -13.52 -13.86
CA SER A 96 1.58 -13.48 -12.98
C SER A 96 0.29 -13.40 -13.78
N THR A 97 -0.70 -14.20 -13.41
CA THR A 97 -2.08 -14.12 -13.92
C THR A 97 -3.05 -13.97 -12.77
N ASN A 98 -3.99 -13.05 -12.87
CA ASN A 98 -5.03 -12.81 -11.87
C ASN A 98 -6.40 -13.03 -12.49
N PHE A 99 -7.28 -13.73 -11.77
CA PHE A 99 -8.68 -13.94 -12.12
C PHE A 99 -9.58 -13.28 -11.08
N LEU A 100 -10.47 -12.40 -11.52
CA LEU A 100 -11.47 -11.72 -10.70
C LEU A 100 -12.83 -11.87 -11.35
N GLY A 101 -13.87 -12.12 -10.54
CA GLY A 101 -15.23 -12.33 -11.04
C GLY A 101 -16.21 -11.20 -10.73
N ASN A 102 -15.77 -10.15 -10.06
CA ASN A 102 -16.57 -8.98 -9.67
C ASN A 102 -16.43 -7.81 -10.67
N ASN A 103 -17.09 -6.67 -10.37
CA ASN A 103 -17.05 -5.49 -11.23
C ASN A 103 -15.63 -4.91 -11.40
N ASP A 104 -14.77 -5.02 -10.41
CA ASP A 104 -13.37 -4.58 -10.54
C ASP A 104 -12.64 -5.40 -11.59
N GLY A 105 -12.86 -6.72 -11.61
CA GLY A 105 -12.32 -7.59 -12.66
C GLY A 105 -12.81 -7.20 -14.05
N LEU A 106 -14.09 -6.89 -14.19
CA LEU A 106 -14.67 -6.47 -15.47
C LEU A 106 -14.07 -5.16 -15.98
N VAL A 107 -13.87 -4.17 -15.09
CA VAL A 107 -13.24 -2.87 -15.44
C VAL A 107 -11.77 -3.05 -15.79
N LEU A 108 -11.06 -3.94 -15.10
CA LEU A 108 -9.63 -4.15 -15.27
C LEU A 108 -9.26 -4.99 -16.50
N ASP A 109 -10.18 -5.82 -16.98
CA ASP A 109 -10.00 -6.63 -18.19
C ASP A 109 -10.09 -5.78 -19.47
N ALA A 110 -10.64 -4.57 -19.39
CA ALA A 110 -10.73 -3.67 -20.53
C ALA A 110 -9.33 -3.22 -21.02
N PRO A 111 -9.08 -3.21 -22.36
CA PRO A 111 -7.74 -3.02 -22.94
C PRO A 111 -7.00 -1.73 -22.55
N GLY A 112 -7.73 -0.67 -22.18
CA GLY A 112 -7.17 0.62 -21.74
C GLY A 112 -6.68 0.63 -20.29
N SER A 113 -7.27 -0.19 -19.42
CA SER A 113 -6.99 -0.23 -17.97
C SER A 113 -5.76 -1.06 -17.62
N ASN A 114 -5.38 -2.00 -18.47
CA ASN A 114 -4.25 -2.91 -18.25
C ASN A 114 -2.87 -2.22 -18.33
N LYS A 115 -2.69 -1.27 -19.25
CA LYS A 115 -1.37 -0.64 -19.51
C LYS A 115 -0.83 0.14 -18.31
N THR A 116 -1.66 0.86 -17.59
CA THR A 116 -1.23 1.70 -16.44
C THR A 116 -0.84 0.85 -15.25
N LYS A 117 -1.46 -0.31 -15.05
CA LYS A 117 -1.14 -1.22 -13.92
C LYS A 117 0.12 -2.04 -14.15
N VAL A 118 0.47 -2.35 -15.38
CA VAL A 118 1.70 -3.08 -15.72
C VAL A 118 2.92 -2.21 -15.43
N LEU A 119 2.89 -0.92 -15.81
CA LEU A 119 3.99 0.02 -15.61
C LEU A 119 4.26 0.34 -14.12
N SER A 120 3.23 0.41 -13.27
CA SER A 120 3.41 0.70 -11.84
C SER A 120 3.88 -0.51 -11.02
N LYS A 121 3.65 -1.73 -11.51
CA LYS A 121 4.03 -2.97 -10.80
C LYS A 121 5.47 -3.42 -11.06
N SER A 122 6.07 -3.07 -12.21
CA SER A 122 7.46 -3.39 -12.51
C SER A 122 8.44 -2.61 -11.62
N GLY A 123 8.19 -1.34 -11.38
CA GLY A 123 9.09 -0.50 -10.58
C GLY A 123 9.26 -0.95 -9.12
N ALA A 124 8.23 -1.52 -8.51
CA ALA A 124 8.33 -2.01 -7.13
C ALA A 124 9.24 -3.25 -7.00
N LEU A 125 9.13 -4.21 -7.93
CA LEU A 125 9.97 -5.42 -7.95
C LEU A 125 11.44 -5.04 -8.12
N ASP A 126 11.75 -4.25 -9.16
CA ASP A 126 13.10 -3.80 -9.49
C ASP A 126 13.74 -3.05 -8.32
N SER A 127 12.97 -2.19 -7.63
CA SER A 127 13.46 -1.44 -6.47
C SER A 127 13.80 -2.32 -5.26
N ILE A 128 13.13 -3.47 -5.10
CA ILE A 128 13.41 -4.42 -4.03
C ILE A 128 14.68 -5.21 -4.34
N VAL A 129 14.79 -5.76 -5.56
CA VAL A 129 15.89 -6.66 -5.91
C VAL A 129 17.16 -5.92 -6.34
N GLY A 130 17.05 -4.64 -6.75
CA GLY A 130 18.17 -3.77 -7.12
C GLY A 130 18.63 -3.91 -8.57
N TYR A 131 17.87 -4.58 -9.41
CA TYR A 131 18.11 -4.73 -10.85
C TYR A 131 16.78 -4.82 -11.60
N HIS A 132 16.81 -4.61 -12.91
CA HIS A 132 15.63 -4.74 -13.77
C HIS A 132 15.32 -6.21 -14.07
N VAL A 133 14.09 -6.65 -13.79
CA VAL A 133 13.59 -7.98 -14.10
C VAL A 133 12.91 -7.94 -15.48
N GLU A 134 13.66 -8.30 -16.53
CA GLU A 134 13.23 -8.14 -17.94
C GLU A 134 11.93 -8.92 -18.26
N ASN A 135 11.76 -10.11 -17.69
CA ASN A 135 10.64 -11.01 -17.99
C ASN A 135 9.53 -10.91 -16.92
N HIS A 136 9.25 -9.70 -16.42
CA HIS A 136 8.16 -9.48 -15.48
C HIS A 136 6.86 -9.16 -16.22
N GLN A 137 5.88 -10.06 -16.15
CA GLN A 137 4.58 -9.93 -16.80
C GLN A 137 3.44 -10.08 -15.79
N VAL A 138 2.41 -9.26 -15.94
CA VAL A 138 1.20 -9.33 -15.11
C VAL A 138 -0.02 -9.24 -16.00
N HIS A 139 -0.88 -10.24 -15.92
CA HIS A 139 -2.15 -10.33 -16.63
C HIS A 139 -3.31 -10.30 -15.64
N ILE A 140 -4.43 -9.68 -16.03
CA ILE A 140 -5.66 -9.65 -15.26
C ILE A 140 -6.78 -10.06 -16.19
N HIS A 141 -7.58 -11.05 -15.75
CA HIS A 141 -8.69 -11.58 -16.53
C HIS A 141 -9.97 -11.56 -15.71
N TYR A 142 -11.04 -11.13 -16.36
CA TYR A 142 -12.37 -11.30 -15.80
C TYR A 142 -12.81 -12.76 -15.92
N TYR A 143 -13.20 -13.36 -14.80
CA TYR A 143 -13.73 -14.71 -14.76
C TYR A 143 -14.90 -14.79 -13.78
N LYS A 144 -16.11 -14.63 -14.31
CA LYS A 144 -17.37 -14.55 -13.55
C LYS A 144 -17.53 -15.60 -12.44
N PRO A 145 -17.15 -16.90 -12.62
CA PRO A 145 -17.27 -17.89 -11.57
C PRO A 145 -16.46 -17.65 -10.30
N ARG A 146 -15.51 -16.72 -10.32
CA ARG A 146 -14.75 -16.33 -9.12
C ARG A 146 -15.56 -15.44 -8.17
N GLY A 147 -16.61 -14.75 -8.63
CA GLY A 147 -17.36 -13.82 -7.79
C GLY A 147 -16.44 -12.78 -7.16
N ASP A 148 -16.53 -12.60 -5.85
CA ASP A 148 -15.67 -11.68 -5.08
C ASP A 148 -14.29 -12.26 -4.72
N ALA A 149 -14.02 -13.51 -5.03
CA ALA A 149 -12.72 -14.11 -4.84
C ALA A 149 -11.76 -13.66 -5.93
N LYS A 150 -10.49 -13.56 -5.55
CA LYS A 150 -9.37 -13.29 -6.44
C LYS A 150 -8.41 -14.46 -6.41
N GLU A 151 -8.11 -14.99 -7.56
CA GLU A 151 -7.13 -16.04 -7.71
C GLU A 151 -5.91 -15.51 -8.47
N ALA A 152 -4.72 -15.76 -7.95
CA ALA A 152 -3.46 -15.39 -8.57
C ALA A 152 -2.62 -16.63 -8.83
N TRP A 153 -2.15 -16.79 -10.06
CA TRP A 153 -1.16 -17.79 -10.44
C TRP A 153 0.15 -17.06 -10.75
N ASP A 154 1.19 -17.43 -10.04
CA ASP A 154 2.52 -16.90 -10.28
C ASP A 154 3.48 -18.03 -10.66
N ASN A 155 4.25 -17.83 -11.74
CA ASN A 155 5.40 -18.64 -12.08
C ASN A 155 6.64 -17.77 -11.97
N ILE A 156 7.59 -18.19 -11.14
CA ILE A 156 8.80 -17.45 -10.85
C ILE A 156 9.99 -18.32 -11.22
N ASP A 157 10.77 -17.86 -12.17
CA ASP A 157 12.01 -18.53 -12.58
C ASP A 157 13.18 -17.83 -11.89
N LEU A 158 13.98 -18.62 -11.18
CA LEU A 158 15.06 -18.17 -10.31
C LEU A 158 16.37 -18.86 -10.69
N VAL A 159 17.47 -18.17 -10.42
CA VAL A 159 18.81 -18.75 -10.48
C VAL A 159 19.48 -18.61 -9.13
N GLY A 160 19.98 -19.71 -8.63
CA GLY A 160 20.70 -19.80 -7.36
C GLY A 160 22.20 -19.95 -7.51
N PHE A 161 22.81 -20.48 -6.48
CA PHE A 161 24.24 -20.74 -6.42
C PHE A 161 24.69 -21.59 -7.64
N ALA A 162 25.87 -21.25 -8.18
CA ALA A 162 26.49 -21.91 -9.35
C ALA A 162 25.62 -21.88 -10.61
N GLY A 163 24.68 -20.94 -10.74
CA GLY A 163 23.80 -20.81 -11.92
C GLY A 163 22.72 -21.89 -11.99
N ILE A 164 22.44 -22.60 -10.90
CA ILE A 164 21.42 -23.67 -10.92
C ILE A 164 20.02 -23.05 -11.00
N PRO A 165 19.24 -23.42 -12.03
CA PRO A 165 17.88 -22.91 -12.20
C PRO A 165 16.92 -23.53 -11.17
N MET A 166 15.96 -22.72 -10.72
CA MET A 166 14.87 -23.13 -9.85
C MET A 166 13.58 -22.51 -10.34
N GLN A 167 12.46 -23.14 -10.07
CA GLN A 167 11.14 -22.62 -10.39
C GLN A 167 10.24 -22.68 -9.16
N MET A 168 9.54 -21.59 -8.88
CA MET A 168 8.48 -21.54 -7.89
C MET A 168 7.15 -21.27 -8.57
N LYS A 169 6.14 -22.08 -8.28
CA LYS A 169 4.77 -21.90 -8.73
C LYS A 169 3.88 -21.67 -7.53
N ILE A 170 3.04 -20.65 -7.62
CA ILE A 170 2.11 -20.27 -6.54
C ILE A 170 0.72 -20.17 -7.12
N ASN A 171 -0.22 -20.77 -6.42
CA ASN A 171 -1.65 -20.53 -6.58
C ASN A 171 -2.17 -19.92 -5.29
N PHE A 172 -2.68 -18.70 -5.35
CA PHE A 172 -3.18 -17.97 -4.20
C PHE A 172 -4.61 -17.53 -4.45
N LEU A 173 -5.56 -18.18 -3.76
CA LEU A 173 -6.96 -17.82 -3.77
C LEU A 173 -7.30 -17.06 -2.48
N CYS A 174 -7.85 -15.85 -2.62
CA CYS A 174 -8.22 -15.03 -1.48
C CYS A 174 -9.45 -14.16 -1.77
N GLN A 175 -9.99 -13.53 -0.73
CA GLN A 175 -10.96 -12.45 -0.85
C GLN A 175 -10.28 -11.14 -0.49
N ASP A 176 -10.05 -10.27 -1.48
CA ASP A 176 -9.36 -8.99 -1.28
C ASP A 176 -10.04 -8.11 -0.22
N SER A 177 -11.37 -8.08 -0.17
CA SER A 177 -12.16 -7.35 0.81
C SER A 177 -11.91 -7.83 2.24
N ALA A 178 -11.83 -9.14 2.44
CA ALA A 178 -11.54 -9.74 3.75
C ALA A 178 -10.11 -9.45 4.22
N LEU A 179 -9.15 -9.39 3.29
CA LEU A 179 -7.78 -8.98 3.58
C LEU A 179 -7.65 -7.47 3.80
N ALA A 180 -8.47 -6.67 3.13
CA ALA A 180 -8.45 -5.21 3.25
C ALA A 180 -9.01 -4.72 4.59
N ALA A 181 -10.06 -5.34 5.10
CA ALA A 181 -10.76 -4.87 6.29
C ALA A 181 -9.86 -4.67 7.53
N PRO A 182 -9.04 -5.65 7.96
CA PRO A 182 -8.14 -5.46 9.09
C PRO A 182 -7.08 -4.39 8.82
N ILE A 183 -6.59 -4.29 7.58
CA ILE A 183 -5.62 -3.26 7.20
C ILE A 183 -6.22 -1.86 7.35
N VAL A 184 -7.45 -1.65 6.93
CA VAL A 184 -8.15 -0.35 7.06
C VAL A 184 -8.33 -0.01 8.53
N ILE A 185 -8.72 -0.97 9.38
CA ILE A 185 -8.85 -0.76 10.83
C ILE A 185 -7.51 -0.34 11.43
N ASP A 186 -6.42 -1.02 11.09
CA ASP A 186 -5.10 -0.68 11.60
C ASP A 186 -4.63 0.69 11.11
N LEU A 187 -4.86 1.03 9.85
CA LEU A 187 -4.53 2.35 9.30
C LEU A 187 -5.27 3.48 10.02
N VAL A 188 -6.56 3.32 10.30
CA VAL A 188 -7.35 4.30 11.07
C VAL A 188 -6.75 4.48 12.46
N ARG A 189 -6.43 3.38 13.16
CA ARG A 189 -5.84 3.41 14.51
C ARG A 189 -4.45 4.04 14.52
N LEU A 190 -3.58 3.68 13.58
CA LEU A 190 -2.21 4.19 13.50
C LEU A 190 -2.17 5.68 13.12
N LEU A 191 -3.05 6.12 12.22
CA LEU A 191 -3.18 7.54 11.87
C LEU A 191 -3.73 8.37 13.03
N ASP A 192 -4.66 7.84 13.84
CA ASP A 192 -5.13 8.49 15.05
C ASP A 192 -4.00 8.60 16.10
N VAL A 193 -3.18 7.55 16.26
CA VAL A 193 -1.98 7.60 17.10
C VAL A 193 -1.01 8.67 16.62
N ALA A 194 -0.72 8.74 15.31
CA ALA A 194 0.14 9.76 14.73
C ALA A 194 -0.39 11.18 15.01
N LYS A 195 -1.70 11.41 14.84
CA LYS A 195 -2.35 12.68 15.13
C LYS A 195 -2.20 13.07 16.61
N ARG A 196 -2.46 12.14 17.53
CA ARG A 196 -2.30 12.36 18.97
C ARG A 196 -0.84 12.56 19.39
N ALA A 197 0.10 11.98 18.66
CA ALA A 197 1.53 12.19 18.86
C ALA A 197 2.02 13.55 18.31
N GLY A 198 1.14 14.35 17.70
CA GLY A 198 1.48 15.64 17.10
C GLY A 198 2.16 15.57 15.73
N GLU A 199 2.13 14.42 15.09
CA GLU A 199 2.70 14.23 13.75
C GLU A 199 1.82 14.85 12.66
N SER A 200 2.41 15.18 11.52
CA SER A 200 1.71 15.82 10.40
C SER A 200 2.32 15.40 9.06
N GLY A 201 1.56 15.59 7.99
CA GLY A 201 2.03 15.27 6.64
C GLY A 201 2.11 13.76 6.39
N ILE A 202 3.01 13.36 5.51
CA ILE A 202 3.17 11.98 5.05
C ILE A 202 3.63 11.07 6.20
N GLN A 203 2.88 10.00 6.43
CA GLN A 203 3.20 8.98 7.43
C GLN A 203 3.96 7.81 6.76
N ARG A 204 5.28 7.96 6.58
CA ARG A 204 6.13 7.00 5.85
C ARG A 204 6.21 5.63 6.50
N GLN A 205 6.10 5.56 7.83
CA GLN A 205 6.06 4.32 8.61
C GLN A 205 4.88 3.43 8.23
N LEU A 206 3.84 3.99 7.60
CA LEU A 206 2.68 3.25 7.11
C LEU A 206 2.86 2.69 5.68
N SER A 207 4.05 2.83 5.08
CA SER A 207 4.37 2.29 3.75
C SER A 207 4.12 0.78 3.60
N LEU A 208 4.20 0.04 4.71
CA LEU A 208 3.90 -1.40 4.77
C LEU A 208 2.54 -1.77 4.16
N PHE A 209 1.57 -0.90 4.29
CA PHE A 209 0.18 -1.14 3.93
C PHE A 209 -0.16 -0.76 2.48
N PHE A 210 0.77 -0.20 1.71
CA PHE A 210 0.48 0.37 0.39
C PHE A 210 1.35 -0.20 -0.73
N LYS A 211 0.78 -0.28 -1.94
CA LYS A 211 1.49 -0.67 -3.17
C LYS A 211 2.34 0.47 -3.71
N SER A 212 1.86 1.70 -3.57
CA SER A 212 2.52 2.92 -4.00
C SER A 212 2.63 3.90 -2.82
N PRO A 213 3.52 3.65 -1.85
CA PRO A 213 3.60 4.47 -0.64
C PRO A 213 3.96 5.92 -0.97
N HIS A 214 3.27 6.87 -0.31
CA HIS A 214 3.64 8.28 -0.40
C HIS A 214 5.05 8.52 0.12
N HIS A 215 5.76 9.41 -0.55
CA HIS A 215 7.12 9.82 -0.21
C HIS A 215 7.28 11.34 -0.40
N GLY A 216 8.29 11.92 0.20
CA GLY A 216 8.62 13.33 0.04
C GLY A 216 9.21 13.64 -1.34
N PRO A 217 9.28 14.93 -1.72
CA PRO A 217 9.94 15.35 -2.95
C PRO A 217 11.41 14.89 -2.96
N GLY A 218 11.84 14.27 -4.06
CA GLY A 218 13.21 13.76 -4.23
C GLY A 218 13.52 12.46 -3.47
N GLU A 219 12.56 11.89 -2.74
CA GLU A 219 12.70 10.60 -2.07
C GLU A 219 12.18 9.47 -2.96
N THR A 220 12.69 8.26 -2.74
CA THR A 220 12.19 7.04 -3.37
C THR A 220 11.25 6.29 -2.42
N PRO A 221 10.13 5.74 -2.91
CA PRO A 221 9.24 4.93 -2.09
C PRO A 221 9.95 3.66 -1.60
N ILE A 222 9.67 3.27 -0.37
CA ILE A 222 10.20 2.04 0.22
C ILE A 222 9.26 0.90 -0.15
N HIS A 223 9.75 -0.10 -0.90
CA HIS A 223 8.97 -1.28 -1.31
C HIS A 223 9.43 -2.58 -0.63
N ASP A 224 10.65 -2.62 -0.10
CA ASP A 224 11.18 -3.78 0.63
C ASP A 224 10.37 -4.02 1.91
N LEU A 225 9.73 -5.19 2.01
CA LEU A 225 8.81 -5.52 3.10
C LEU A 225 9.49 -5.47 4.47
N PHE A 226 10.72 -5.98 4.58
CA PHE A 226 11.44 -6.01 5.87
C PHE A 226 11.83 -4.60 6.33
N LYS A 227 12.19 -3.72 5.39
CA LYS A 227 12.47 -2.31 5.70
C LYS A 227 11.19 -1.56 6.10
N GLN A 228 10.07 -1.86 5.44
CA GLN A 228 8.77 -1.27 5.79
C GLN A 228 8.31 -1.68 7.18
N GLU A 229 8.45 -2.96 7.52
CA GLU A 229 8.13 -3.48 8.85
C GLU A 229 9.02 -2.84 9.92
N GLN A 230 10.34 -2.79 9.70
CA GLN A 230 11.26 -2.18 10.63
C GLN A 230 10.93 -0.71 10.90
N LEU A 231 10.62 0.06 9.84
CA LEU A 231 10.22 1.46 9.96
C LEU A 231 8.95 1.64 10.81
N LEU A 232 7.96 0.78 10.64
CA LEU A 232 6.73 0.79 11.44
C LEU A 232 7.01 0.45 12.91
N LEU A 233 7.82 -0.58 13.18
CA LEU A 233 8.15 -1.01 14.54
C LEU A 233 8.98 0.03 15.29
N ASP A 234 9.95 0.65 14.64
CA ASP A 234 10.77 1.70 15.23
C ASP A 234 9.91 2.92 15.58
N TRP A 235 9.07 3.37 14.65
CA TRP A 235 8.10 4.44 14.92
C TRP A 235 7.18 4.12 16.11
N ALA A 236 6.66 2.91 16.19
CA ALA A 236 5.77 2.49 17.29
C ALA A 236 6.50 2.50 18.65
N ARG A 237 7.76 2.04 18.70
CA ARG A 237 8.60 2.07 19.92
C ARG A 237 8.87 3.51 20.37
N ASP A 238 9.30 4.38 19.45
CA ASP A 238 9.61 5.78 19.73
C ASP A 238 8.38 6.55 20.19
N THR A 239 7.24 6.35 19.53
CA THR A 239 5.98 6.99 19.88
C THR A 239 5.48 6.53 21.27
N SER A 240 5.60 5.22 21.57
CA SER A 240 5.28 4.67 22.89
C SER A 240 6.19 5.24 23.98
N THR A 241 7.48 5.37 23.71
CA THR A 241 8.45 5.94 24.65
C THR A 241 8.16 7.40 24.95
N ARG A 242 7.89 8.20 23.92
CA ARG A 242 7.49 9.61 24.06
C ARG A 242 6.18 9.76 24.85
N ALA A 243 5.18 8.91 24.60
CA ALA A 243 3.90 8.93 25.30
C ALA A 243 4.07 8.64 26.80
N ARG A 244 4.91 7.66 27.16
CA ARG A 244 5.23 7.34 28.57
C ARG A 244 5.97 8.48 29.27
N ALA A 245 6.95 9.10 28.60
CA ALA A 245 7.66 10.25 29.14
C ALA A 245 6.74 11.43 29.44
N ASN A 246 5.68 11.59 28.65
CA ASN A 246 4.65 12.62 28.84
C ASN A 246 3.54 12.21 29.83
N GLY A 247 3.71 11.14 30.60
CA GLY A 247 2.78 10.72 31.65
C GLY A 247 1.54 9.95 31.17
N HIS A 248 1.48 9.55 29.91
CA HIS A 248 0.40 8.72 29.40
C HIS A 248 0.61 7.27 29.89
N LYS A 249 -0.30 6.80 30.74
CA LYS A 249 -0.32 5.37 31.10
C LYS A 249 -0.70 4.55 29.88
N PRO A 250 0.01 3.43 29.57
CA PRO A 250 -0.44 2.54 28.53
C PRO A 250 -1.86 2.06 28.84
N ALA A 251 -2.79 2.16 27.88
CA ALA A 251 -4.03 1.43 27.97
C ALA A 251 -3.67 -0.04 28.22
N HIS A 252 -4.37 -0.69 29.17
CA HIS A 252 -4.08 -2.07 29.54
C HIS A 252 -3.89 -2.91 28.28
N ALA A 253 -2.74 -3.55 28.16
CA ALA A 253 -2.52 -4.55 27.12
C ALA A 253 -3.65 -5.58 27.29
N PHE A 254 -4.47 -5.75 26.26
CA PHE A 254 -5.32 -6.92 26.18
C PHE A 254 -4.37 -8.11 26.20
N GLY A 255 -4.39 -8.85 27.30
CA GLY A 255 -3.59 -10.05 27.43
C GLY A 255 -4.01 -11.00 26.32
N VAL A 256 -3.13 -11.20 25.36
CA VAL A 256 -3.23 -12.32 24.44
C VAL A 256 -2.82 -13.55 25.26
N ASN A 257 -3.76 -14.06 26.05
CA ASN A 257 -3.63 -15.42 26.58
C ASN A 257 -3.87 -16.37 25.40
N GLY A 258 -2.81 -16.60 24.64
CA GLY A 258 -2.74 -17.64 23.63
C GLY A 258 -2.62 -19.01 24.28
N SER A 259 -3.72 -19.62 24.62
CA SER A 259 -3.84 -21.07 24.79
C SER A 259 -5.27 -21.50 24.42
N HIS A 260 -5.58 -21.48 23.14
CA HIS A 260 -6.64 -22.34 22.63
C HIS A 260 -6.03 -23.70 22.33
N ALA A 261 -6.08 -24.59 23.34
CA ALA A 261 -6.00 -26.02 23.10
C ALA A 261 -7.22 -26.39 22.24
N VAL A 262 -7.00 -26.82 21.02
CA VAL A 262 -8.02 -27.45 20.19
C VAL A 262 -8.27 -28.82 20.80
N GLU A 263 -9.33 -28.96 21.58
CA GLU A 263 -9.85 -30.29 21.91
C GLU A 263 -10.48 -30.88 20.64
N THR A 264 -9.83 -31.87 20.07
CA THR A 264 -10.40 -32.74 19.05
C THR A 264 -11.32 -33.74 19.74
N GLU A 265 -12.61 -33.49 19.73
CA GLU A 265 -13.57 -34.54 20.00
C GLU A 265 -13.69 -35.48 18.77
N ARG A 266 -13.71 -36.79 19.09
CA ARG A 266 -13.76 -37.94 18.17
C ARG A 266 -15.15 -38.15 17.57
#